data_dfb4824b125b6b1d7fcc3ffbc2567c09
#
_entry.id   dfb4824b125b6b1d7fcc3ffbc2567c09
#
_cell.length_a   1.000
_cell.length_b   1.000
_cell.length_c   1.000
_cell.angle_alpha   90.00
_cell.angle_beta   90.00
_cell.angle_gamma   90.00
#
_symmetry.space_group_name_H-M   'P 1'
#
loop_
_entity.id
_entity.type
_entity.pdbx_description
1 polymer ?
#
loop_
_entity_poly.entity_id
_entity_poly.type
_entity_poly.pdbx_seq_one_letter_code
_entity_poly.pdbx_strand_id
1 'polypeptide(L)'
;DIWKLGRHRVICGDSTLPETFNSLMGDVKANLVCTDAPYFVNLENASGKIANDNLGDREAYEFLMKVFTNLKEHMAIDSSFYEFYATMKSRVFYDAFEDAGFKVGATLIWKKPKAPFMRTDWKFNMEPIIFGWRKDGKHNWYGDQKQTAVFEFDGIKDSEKEGFGHPSSKPVPLIAYLISQCT
;
A
#
# COMPACT_ATOMS: atom_id res chain seq x y z
N ASP A 1 -17.98 -7.61 10.49
CA ASP A 1 -17.50 -7.79 11.89
C ASP A 1 -16.15 -7.09 12.07
N ILE A 2 -15.94 -6.55 13.29
CA ILE A 2 -14.66 -5.97 13.70
C ILE A 2 -14.07 -6.89 14.77
N TRP A 3 -12.82 -7.31 14.55
CA TRP A 3 -12.08 -8.10 15.52
C TRP A 3 -11.11 -7.22 16.30
N LYS A 4 -10.97 -7.49 17.59
CA LYS A 4 -9.99 -6.84 18.47
C LYS A 4 -8.84 -7.79 18.77
N LEU A 5 -7.62 -7.32 18.51
CA LEU A 5 -6.36 -8.01 18.77
C LEU A 5 -5.53 -7.15 19.74
N GLY A 6 -5.80 -7.27 21.04
CA GLY A 6 -5.27 -6.36 22.05
C GLY A 6 -5.76 -4.93 21.81
N ARG A 7 -4.84 -3.99 21.54
CA ARG A 7 -5.16 -2.59 21.18
C ARG A 7 -5.48 -2.38 19.69
N HIS A 8 -5.28 -3.39 18.85
CA HIS A 8 -5.48 -3.30 17.41
C HIS A 8 -6.90 -3.69 17.03
N ARG A 9 -7.40 -3.16 15.91
CA ARG A 9 -8.67 -3.52 15.30
C ARG A 9 -8.44 -4.01 13.89
N VAL A 10 -9.18 -5.01 13.47
CA VAL A 10 -9.18 -5.54 12.10
C VAL A 10 -10.62 -5.62 11.62
N ILE A 11 -10.85 -5.19 10.39
CA ILE A 11 -12.13 -5.35 9.69
C ILE A 11 -11.88 -6.00 8.32
N CYS A 12 -12.74 -6.94 7.95
CA CYS A 12 -12.89 -7.38 6.57
C CYS A 12 -14.08 -6.62 5.99
N GLY A 13 -13.82 -5.75 5.01
CA GLY A 13 -14.85 -4.88 4.43
C GLY A 13 -14.38 -4.27 3.11
N ASP A 14 -15.31 -3.65 2.40
CA ASP A 14 -15.04 -2.94 1.17
C ASP A 14 -14.44 -1.55 1.48
N SER A 15 -13.21 -1.32 1.04
CA SER A 15 -12.49 -0.05 1.24
C SER A 15 -13.00 1.09 0.36
N THR A 16 -13.88 0.82 -0.60
CA THR A 16 -14.55 1.88 -1.37
C THR A 16 -15.72 2.51 -0.62
N LEU A 17 -16.15 1.89 0.50
CA LEU A 17 -17.29 2.34 1.29
C LEU A 17 -16.84 3.14 2.53
N PRO A 18 -17.30 4.40 2.71
CA PRO A 18 -16.98 5.20 3.89
C PRO A 18 -17.36 4.51 5.22
N GLU A 19 -18.44 3.74 5.23
CA GLU A 19 -18.95 3.04 6.42
C GLU A 19 -17.94 2.03 6.97
N THR A 20 -17.12 1.43 6.10
CA THR A 20 -16.05 0.51 6.51
C THR A 20 -15.03 1.24 7.37
N PHE A 21 -14.59 2.41 6.93
CA PHE A 21 -13.63 3.23 7.69
C PHE A 21 -14.25 3.82 8.95
N ASN A 22 -15.46 4.37 8.86
CA ASN A 22 -16.18 4.89 10.02
C ASN A 22 -16.33 3.85 11.12
N SER A 23 -16.66 2.61 10.74
CA SER A 23 -16.81 1.50 11.68
C SER A 23 -15.48 1.09 12.33
N LEU A 24 -14.38 1.08 11.56
CA LEU A 24 -13.05 0.70 12.04
C LEU A 24 -12.43 1.78 12.93
N MET A 25 -12.48 3.03 12.48
CA MET A 25 -11.71 4.14 13.04
C MET A 25 -12.51 4.94 14.09
N GLY A 26 -13.83 5.08 13.91
CA GLY A 26 -14.63 6.01 14.72
C GLY A 26 -14.06 7.43 14.58
N ASP A 27 -13.82 8.11 15.70
CA ASP A 27 -13.26 9.48 15.73
C ASP A 27 -11.72 9.52 15.65
N VAL A 28 -11.06 8.37 15.59
CA VAL A 28 -9.58 8.28 15.54
C VAL A 28 -9.10 8.58 14.13
N LYS A 29 -8.05 9.41 14.01
CA LYS A 29 -7.35 9.68 12.76
C LYS A 29 -6.02 8.93 12.72
N ALA A 30 -5.70 8.34 11.56
CA ALA A 30 -4.44 7.64 11.35
C ALA A 30 -3.28 8.62 11.18
N ASN A 31 -2.17 8.39 11.85
CA ASN A 31 -0.93 9.14 11.67
C ASN A 31 -0.11 8.63 10.48
N LEU A 32 -0.40 7.42 10.04
CA LEU A 32 0.23 6.78 8.89
C LEU A 32 -0.76 5.87 8.19
N VAL A 33 -0.75 5.89 6.87
CA VAL A 33 -1.34 4.86 6.00
C VAL A 33 -0.21 4.09 5.32
N CYS A 34 -0.29 2.77 5.36
CA CYS A 34 0.57 1.88 4.60
C CYS A 34 -0.33 0.83 3.96
N THR A 35 -0.50 0.89 2.64
CA THR A 35 -1.49 0.08 1.93
C THR A 35 -0.93 -0.56 0.67
N ASP A 36 -1.56 -1.65 0.27
CA ASP A 36 -1.22 -2.52 -0.85
C ASP A 36 -2.52 -2.78 -1.63
N ALA A 37 -2.94 -1.80 -2.42
CA ALA A 37 -4.15 -1.91 -3.24
C ALA A 37 -3.95 -2.96 -4.36
N PRO A 38 -5.04 -3.49 -4.96
CA PRO A 38 -4.93 -4.34 -6.14
C PRO A 38 -4.08 -3.67 -7.23
N TYR A 39 -3.19 -4.43 -7.86
CA TYR A 39 -2.25 -3.88 -8.86
C TYR A 39 -2.84 -3.74 -10.25
N PHE A 40 -4.05 -4.27 -10.48
CA PHE A 40 -4.78 -4.24 -11.76
C PHE A 40 -4.03 -4.88 -12.92
N VAL A 41 -3.27 -5.92 -12.62
CA VAL A 41 -2.46 -6.69 -13.60
C VAL A 41 -3.05 -8.04 -13.93
N ASN A 42 -4.26 -8.32 -13.42
CA ASN A 42 -5.00 -9.58 -13.60
C ASN A 42 -4.15 -10.80 -13.18
N LEU A 43 -3.53 -10.71 -12.02
CA LEU A 43 -2.67 -11.77 -11.50
C LEU A 43 -3.54 -12.99 -11.13
N GLU A 44 -3.29 -14.10 -11.80
CA GLU A 44 -3.88 -15.40 -11.48
C GLU A 44 -2.77 -16.34 -11.02
N ASN A 45 -2.94 -16.97 -9.87
CA ASN A 45 -2.00 -17.91 -9.31
C ASN A 45 -2.73 -19.14 -8.73
N ALA A 46 -1.97 -20.10 -8.21
CA ALA A 46 -2.52 -21.33 -7.64
C ALA A 46 -3.49 -21.10 -6.45
N SER A 47 -3.42 -19.93 -5.81
CA SER A 47 -4.31 -19.54 -4.70
C SER A 47 -5.58 -18.81 -5.16
N GLY A 48 -5.76 -18.58 -6.48
CA GLY A 48 -6.92 -17.93 -7.07
C GLY A 48 -6.64 -16.52 -7.62
N LYS A 49 -7.72 -15.77 -7.84
CA LYS A 49 -7.68 -14.39 -8.35
C LYS A 49 -7.76 -13.40 -7.20
N ILE A 50 -7.00 -12.31 -7.32
CA ILE A 50 -7.13 -11.17 -6.40
C ILE A 50 -8.39 -10.38 -6.78
N ALA A 51 -9.22 -10.04 -5.81
CA ALA A 51 -10.42 -9.25 -6.03
C ALA A 51 -10.05 -7.88 -6.64
N ASN A 52 -10.79 -7.47 -7.66
CA ASN A 52 -10.62 -6.21 -8.39
C ASN A 52 -9.29 -6.05 -9.16
N ASP A 53 -8.42 -7.08 -9.23
CA ASP A 53 -7.13 -7.00 -9.94
C ASP A 53 -7.27 -7.02 -11.47
N ASN A 54 -8.47 -7.28 -11.99
CA ASN A 54 -8.77 -7.36 -13.42
C ASN A 54 -9.42 -6.09 -14.00
N LEU A 55 -9.49 -5.00 -13.23
CA LEU A 55 -10.09 -3.75 -13.68
C LEU A 55 -9.27 -3.08 -14.78
N GLY A 56 -9.95 -2.48 -15.77
CA GLY A 56 -9.33 -1.58 -16.75
C GLY A 56 -8.82 -0.28 -16.09
N ASP A 57 -7.99 0.48 -16.79
CA ASP A 57 -7.34 1.68 -16.21
C ASP A 57 -8.34 2.70 -15.67
N ARG A 58 -9.46 2.92 -16.36
CA ARG A 58 -10.52 3.82 -15.90
C ARG A 58 -11.21 3.33 -14.64
N GLU A 59 -11.58 2.06 -14.60
CA GLU A 59 -12.24 1.45 -13.45
C GLU A 59 -11.30 1.37 -12.24
N ALA A 60 -10.02 1.09 -12.50
CA ALA A 60 -8.95 1.11 -11.48
C ALA A 60 -8.78 2.52 -10.89
N TYR A 61 -8.77 3.56 -11.73
CA TYR A 61 -8.73 4.95 -11.27
C TYR A 61 -9.95 5.28 -10.39
N GLU A 62 -11.16 4.96 -10.85
CA GLU A 62 -12.40 5.21 -10.08
C GLU A 62 -12.43 4.44 -8.75
N PHE A 63 -11.89 3.22 -8.71
CA PHE A 63 -11.70 2.44 -7.50
C PHE A 63 -10.73 3.12 -6.53
N LEU A 64 -9.53 3.48 -7.00
CA LEU A 64 -8.50 4.14 -6.20
C LEU A 64 -8.98 5.49 -5.67
N MET A 65 -9.70 6.28 -6.48
CA MET A 65 -10.28 7.55 -6.04
C MET A 65 -11.19 7.38 -4.84
N LYS A 66 -12.06 6.37 -4.83
CA LYS A 66 -12.94 6.09 -3.68
C LYS A 66 -12.12 5.70 -2.44
N VAL A 67 -11.17 4.78 -2.61
CA VAL A 67 -10.31 4.31 -1.51
C VAL A 67 -9.48 5.45 -0.93
N PHE A 68 -8.80 6.23 -1.78
CA PHE A 68 -7.92 7.31 -1.35
C PHE A 68 -8.72 8.48 -0.71
N THR A 69 -9.92 8.76 -1.20
CA THR A 69 -10.81 9.75 -0.57
C THR A 69 -11.19 9.29 0.84
N ASN A 70 -11.62 8.04 1.01
CA ASN A 70 -11.95 7.48 2.32
C ASN A 70 -10.74 7.51 3.27
N LEU A 71 -9.56 7.12 2.78
CA LEU A 71 -8.31 7.17 3.57
C LEU A 71 -8.00 8.60 4.00
N LYS A 72 -8.09 9.59 3.09
CA LYS A 72 -7.82 11.00 3.39
C LYS A 72 -8.72 11.52 4.50
N GLU A 73 -9.99 11.17 4.49
CA GLU A 73 -10.96 11.58 5.53
C GLU A 73 -10.62 11.00 6.91
N HIS A 74 -9.93 9.85 6.96
CA HIS A 74 -9.55 9.16 8.20
C HIS A 74 -8.09 9.36 8.60
N MET A 75 -7.34 10.21 7.89
CA MET A 75 -5.96 10.57 8.19
C MET A 75 -5.86 11.91 8.92
N ALA A 76 -4.89 12.01 9.85
CA ALA A 76 -4.51 13.27 10.45
C ALA A 76 -3.89 14.22 9.40
N ILE A 77 -3.91 15.53 9.67
CA ILE A 77 -3.41 16.55 8.74
C ILE A 77 -1.89 16.46 8.52
N ASP A 78 -1.17 15.91 9.47
CA ASP A 78 0.29 15.75 9.47
C ASP A 78 0.75 14.29 9.27
N SER A 79 -0.13 13.46 8.72
CA SER A 79 0.12 12.04 8.49
C SER A 79 0.87 11.77 7.20
N SER A 80 1.52 10.60 7.14
CA SER A 80 2.23 10.09 5.96
C SER A 80 1.44 8.97 5.28
N PHE A 81 1.75 8.73 3.99
CA PHE A 81 1.11 7.70 3.20
C PHE A 81 2.15 6.92 2.38
N TYR A 82 2.12 5.59 2.50
CA TYR A 82 2.84 4.65 1.65
C TYR A 82 1.85 3.80 0.86
N GLU A 83 1.94 3.83 -0.48
CA GLU A 83 1.13 3.03 -1.39
C GLU A 83 2.02 2.15 -2.24
N PHE A 84 1.88 0.82 -2.11
CA PHE A 84 2.53 -0.14 -3.00
C PHE A 84 1.76 -0.24 -4.32
N TYR A 85 2.48 -0.32 -5.44
CA TYR A 85 1.84 -0.39 -6.75
C TYR A 85 2.67 -1.16 -7.78
N ALA A 86 2.05 -1.51 -8.92
CA ALA A 86 2.77 -2.09 -10.05
C ALA A 86 3.32 -1.01 -10.98
N THR A 87 4.58 -1.13 -11.41
CA THR A 87 5.24 -0.19 -12.34
C THR A 87 4.43 0.05 -13.62
N MET A 88 3.79 -0.99 -14.16
CA MET A 88 2.98 -0.91 -15.38
C MET A 88 1.69 -0.11 -15.23
N LYS A 89 1.27 0.14 -13.98
CA LYS A 89 0.06 0.91 -13.63
C LYS A 89 0.39 2.24 -12.94
N SER A 90 1.65 2.65 -12.94
CA SER A 90 2.12 3.85 -12.23
C SER A 90 1.26 5.08 -12.51
N ARG A 91 0.89 5.31 -13.78
CA ARG A 91 0.08 6.47 -14.16
C ARG A 91 -1.27 6.50 -13.44
N VAL A 92 -1.98 5.36 -13.41
CA VAL A 92 -3.29 5.26 -12.75
C VAL A 92 -3.18 5.54 -11.24
N PHE A 93 -2.15 4.99 -10.60
CA PHE A 93 -1.91 5.22 -9.17
C PHE A 93 -1.54 6.67 -8.86
N TYR A 94 -0.65 7.28 -9.66
CA TYR A 94 -0.23 8.66 -9.46
C TYR A 94 -1.38 9.64 -9.69
N ASP A 95 -2.09 9.49 -10.80
CA ASP A 95 -3.23 10.35 -11.14
C ASP A 95 -4.30 10.29 -10.02
N ALA A 96 -4.70 9.08 -9.59
CA ALA A 96 -5.68 8.92 -8.51
C ALA A 96 -5.17 9.47 -7.16
N PHE A 97 -3.90 9.27 -6.83
CA PHE A 97 -3.30 9.75 -5.59
C PHE A 97 -3.30 11.28 -5.53
N GLU A 98 -2.89 11.93 -6.61
CA GLU A 98 -2.84 13.39 -6.67
C GLU A 98 -4.24 14.03 -6.75
N ASP A 99 -5.17 13.42 -7.48
CA ASP A 99 -6.55 13.90 -7.63
C ASP A 99 -7.36 13.70 -6.35
N ALA A 100 -7.08 12.66 -5.56
CA ALA A 100 -7.65 12.50 -4.22
C ALA A 100 -7.13 13.55 -3.21
N GLY A 101 -6.17 14.38 -3.61
CA GLY A 101 -5.65 15.49 -2.81
C GLY A 101 -4.44 15.13 -1.96
N PHE A 102 -3.65 14.16 -2.42
CA PHE A 102 -2.33 13.87 -1.87
C PHE A 102 -1.22 14.49 -2.71
N LYS A 103 -0.09 14.74 -2.09
CA LYS A 103 1.15 15.17 -2.73
C LYS A 103 2.14 14.01 -2.74
N VAL A 104 2.68 13.70 -3.90
CA VAL A 104 3.79 12.76 -4.03
C VAL A 104 5.07 13.44 -3.52
N GLY A 105 5.69 12.86 -2.50
CA GLY A 105 6.96 13.31 -1.93
C GLY A 105 8.15 12.58 -2.54
N ALA A 106 8.01 11.26 -2.74
CA ALA A 106 9.04 10.42 -3.35
C ALA A 106 8.44 9.14 -3.93
N THR A 107 9.15 8.56 -4.91
CA THR A 107 8.98 7.16 -5.30
C THR A 107 10.07 6.35 -4.61
N LEU A 108 9.67 5.42 -3.77
CA LEU A 108 10.57 4.51 -3.10
C LEU A 108 10.60 3.18 -3.84
N ILE A 109 11.70 2.46 -3.75
CA ILE A 109 11.89 1.15 -4.39
C ILE A 109 12.30 0.12 -3.35
N TRP A 110 11.41 -0.83 -3.11
CA TRP A 110 11.80 -2.04 -2.41
C TRP A 110 12.47 -3.00 -3.40
N LYS A 111 13.77 -3.13 -3.31
CA LYS A 111 14.56 -4.08 -4.07
C LYS A 111 14.52 -5.44 -3.38
N LYS A 112 14.16 -6.49 -4.13
CA LYS A 112 14.19 -7.89 -3.70
C LYS A 112 15.55 -8.49 -4.03
N PRO A 113 16.16 -9.28 -3.12
CA PRO A 113 17.48 -9.89 -3.39
C PRO A 113 17.48 -10.83 -4.60
N LYS A 114 16.34 -11.49 -4.85
CA LYS A 114 16.16 -12.42 -5.97
C LYS A 114 15.01 -11.98 -6.85
N ALA A 115 15.23 -12.06 -8.16
CA ALA A 115 14.13 -11.90 -9.12
C ALA A 115 13.27 -13.19 -9.14
N PRO A 116 11.93 -13.05 -9.15
CA PRO A 116 11.06 -14.20 -9.35
C PRO A 116 11.28 -14.82 -10.74
N PHE A 117 10.97 -16.10 -10.86
CA PHE A 117 10.93 -16.74 -12.19
C PHE A 117 9.78 -16.13 -13.00
N MET A 118 10.11 -15.48 -14.10
CA MET A 118 9.14 -14.84 -15.01
C MET A 118 9.57 -15.10 -16.46
N ARG A 119 8.59 -15.25 -17.35
CA ARG A 119 8.79 -15.36 -18.80
C ARG A 119 8.74 -13.98 -19.48
N THR A 120 9.52 -13.04 -18.96
CA THR A 120 9.62 -11.67 -19.45
C THR A 120 11.07 -11.36 -19.76
N ASP A 121 11.33 -10.43 -20.68
CA ASP A 121 12.69 -9.98 -21.02
C ASP A 121 13.39 -9.38 -19.79
N TRP A 122 12.67 -8.52 -19.06
CA TRP A 122 13.13 -7.94 -17.79
C TRP A 122 12.40 -8.56 -16.61
N LYS A 123 13.14 -9.04 -15.63
CA LYS A 123 12.58 -9.63 -14.41
C LYS A 123 12.43 -8.54 -13.35
N PHE A 124 11.23 -8.41 -12.81
CA PHE A 124 10.91 -7.43 -11.78
C PHE A 124 11.37 -7.93 -10.41
N ASN A 125 12.57 -7.54 -10.01
CA ASN A 125 13.10 -7.80 -8.66
C ASN A 125 12.86 -6.62 -7.72
N MET A 126 11.89 -5.77 -8.00
CA MET A 126 11.57 -4.62 -7.18
C MET A 126 10.07 -4.36 -7.16
N GLU A 127 9.62 -3.68 -6.13
CA GLU A 127 8.29 -3.08 -6.04
C GLU A 127 8.42 -1.58 -5.72
N PRO A 128 7.76 -0.72 -6.48
CA PRO A 128 7.72 0.69 -6.20
C PRO A 128 6.68 1.01 -5.13
N ILE A 129 6.91 2.10 -4.40
CA ILE A 129 6.03 2.59 -3.35
C ILE A 129 5.93 4.11 -3.52
N ILE A 130 4.71 4.64 -3.61
CA ILE A 130 4.50 6.08 -3.48
C ILE A 130 4.63 6.44 -2.01
N PHE A 131 5.52 7.37 -1.70
CA PHE A 131 5.53 8.09 -0.42
C PHE A 131 4.95 9.47 -0.61
N GLY A 132 3.99 9.84 0.23
CA GLY A 132 3.36 11.13 0.14
C GLY A 132 2.59 11.52 1.39
N TRP A 133 1.85 12.59 1.31
CA TRP A 133 1.00 13.15 2.38
C TRP A 133 -0.10 14.03 1.80
N ARG A 134 -0.99 14.50 2.63
CA ARG A 134 -2.11 15.38 2.21
C ARG A 134 -1.60 16.69 1.64
N LYS A 135 -2.16 17.18 0.52
CA LYS A 135 -1.80 18.49 -0.10
C LYS A 135 -2.08 19.67 0.82
N ASP A 136 -3.08 19.55 1.69
CA ASP A 136 -3.52 20.56 2.67
C ASP A 136 -2.80 20.45 4.02
N GLY A 137 -1.77 19.58 4.11
CA GLY A 137 -1.03 19.31 5.33
C GLY A 137 0.48 19.18 5.13
N LYS A 138 1.11 18.56 6.09
CA LYS A 138 2.53 18.19 6.09
C LYS A 138 2.66 16.76 6.58
N HIS A 139 3.87 16.22 6.62
CA HIS A 139 4.15 14.92 7.19
C HIS A 139 5.15 15.06 8.35
N ASN A 140 5.09 14.13 9.27
CA ASN A 140 6.09 13.96 10.30
C ASN A 140 7.17 12.97 9.78
N TRP A 141 8.44 13.27 10.08
CA TRP A 141 9.58 12.44 9.73
C TRP A 141 10.44 12.20 10.95
N TYR A 142 10.63 10.94 11.29
CA TYR A 142 11.43 10.50 12.45
C TYR A 142 12.67 9.72 12.01
N GLY A 143 12.80 9.44 10.72
CA GLY A 143 14.01 8.85 10.14
C GLY A 143 15.20 9.83 10.18
N ASP A 144 16.40 9.29 10.07
CA ASP A 144 17.60 10.10 9.91
C ASP A 144 17.76 10.60 8.46
N GLN A 145 18.79 11.43 8.22
CA GLN A 145 19.09 11.99 6.89
C GLN A 145 19.85 11.01 5.97
N LYS A 146 20.07 9.76 6.38
CA LYS A 146 20.81 8.75 5.63
C LYS A 146 19.87 7.82 4.84
N GLN A 147 18.57 7.95 5.03
CA GLN A 147 17.59 7.12 4.33
C GLN A 147 17.64 7.38 2.83
N THR A 148 17.63 6.31 2.05
CA THR A 148 17.64 6.37 0.58
C THR A 148 16.32 5.85 0.02
N ALA A 149 15.97 6.32 -1.18
CA ALA A 149 14.74 5.90 -1.84
C ALA A 149 14.78 4.44 -2.35
N VAL A 150 15.94 3.81 -2.36
CA VAL A 150 16.10 2.39 -2.73
C VAL A 150 16.63 1.64 -1.52
N PHE A 151 15.90 0.61 -1.10
CA PHE A 151 16.28 -0.23 0.03
C PHE A 151 16.02 -1.70 -0.27
N GLU A 152 16.77 -2.59 0.37
CA GLU A 152 16.72 -4.03 0.15
C GLU A 152 16.19 -4.72 1.39
N PHE A 153 15.15 -5.53 1.20
CA PHE A 153 14.61 -6.43 2.21
C PHE A 153 14.33 -7.78 1.57
N ASP A 154 14.61 -8.85 2.29
CA ASP A 154 14.23 -10.19 1.88
C ASP A 154 12.71 -10.28 1.74
N GLY A 155 12.26 -11.00 0.72
CA GLY A 155 10.86 -11.43 0.62
C GLY A 155 10.51 -12.44 1.73
N ILE A 156 9.22 -12.72 1.87
CA ILE A 156 8.76 -13.76 2.80
C ILE A 156 9.31 -15.11 2.34
N LYS A 157 9.91 -15.86 3.25
CA LYS A 157 10.44 -17.20 2.99
C LYS A 157 9.30 -18.17 2.68
N ASP A 158 9.56 -19.17 1.83
CA ASP A 158 8.52 -20.13 1.44
C ASP A 158 7.93 -20.90 2.63
N SER A 159 8.75 -21.18 3.66
CA SER A 159 8.29 -21.76 4.92
C SER A 159 7.32 -20.88 5.73
N GLU A 160 7.36 -19.57 5.52
CA GLU A 160 6.45 -18.61 6.18
C GLU A 160 5.17 -18.39 5.35
N LYS A 161 5.24 -18.58 4.02
CA LYS A 161 4.08 -18.46 3.12
C LYS A 161 3.01 -19.50 3.39
N GLU A 162 3.38 -20.71 3.80
CA GLU A 162 2.44 -21.78 4.14
C GLU A 162 1.50 -21.41 5.29
N GLY A 163 1.95 -20.52 6.19
CA GLY A 163 1.14 -20.02 7.32
C GLY A 163 0.20 -18.87 6.97
N PHE A 164 0.51 -18.08 5.93
CA PHE A 164 -0.23 -16.85 5.61
C PHE A 164 -1.23 -16.98 4.45
N GLY A 165 -1.13 -18.03 3.62
CA GLY A 165 -2.10 -18.32 2.56
C GLY A 165 -2.24 -17.28 1.44
N HIS A 166 -1.52 -16.14 1.50
CA HIS A 166 -1.61 -15.06 0.52
C HIS A 166 -0.29 -14.87 -0.23
N PRO A 167 -0.31 -14.93 -1.59
CA PRO A 167 0.91 -14.95 -2.40
C PRO A 167 1.68 -13.62 -2.44
N SER A 168 1.02 -12.51 -2.09
CA SER A 168 1.56 -11.14 -2.20
C SER A 168 1.84 -10.49 -0.85
N SER A 169 1.93 -11.28 0.24
CA SER A 169 2.20 -10.73 1.58
C SER A 169 3.51 -9.95 1.61
N LYS A 170 3.52 -8.81 2.30
CA LYS A 170 4.72 -7.98 2.47
C LYS A 170 5.52 -8.43 3.70
N PRO A 171 6.87 -8.40 3.64
CA PRO A 171 7.70 -8.79 4.79
C PRO A 171 7.50 -7.85 5.98
N VAL A 172 7.34 -8.41 7.17
CA VAL A 172 7.20 -7.63 8.41
C VAL A 172 8.36 -6.64 8.62
N PRO A 173 9.63 -6.98 8.38
CA PRO A 173 10.75 -6.04 8.53
C PRO A 173 10.62 -4.82 7.61
N LEU A 174 10.15 -4.98 6.38
CA LEU A 174 9.91 -3.88 5.45
C LEU A 174 8.83 -2.92 5.99
N ILE A 175 7.69 -3.48 6.40
CA ILE A 175 6.59 -2.66 6.92
C ILE A 175 7.01 -1.96 8.23
N ALA A 176 7.69 -2.65 9.13
CA ALA A 176 8.22 -2.05 10.36
C ALA A 176 9.20 -0.91 10.07
N TYR A 177 10.08 -1.09 9.07
CA TYR A 177 10.99 -0.03 8.64
C TYR A 177 10.23 1.21 8.15
N LEU A 178 9.23 1.05 7.26
CA LEU A 178 8.43 2.17 6.76
C LEU A 178 7.67 2.89 7.88
N ILE A 179 7.08 2.12 8.81
CA ILE A 179 6.36 2.67 9.97
C ILE A 179 7.32 3.53 10.80
N SER A 180 8.52 3.02 11.12
CA SER A 180 9.48 3.71 11.99
C SER A 180 10.00 5.04 11.44
N GLN A 181 9.82 5.32 10.15
CA GLN A 181 10.21 6.59 9.54
C GLN A 181 9.18 7.71 9.82
N CYS A 182 7.91 7.35 10.07
CA CYS A 182 6.80 8.32 10.10
C CYS A 182 5.94 8.28 11.38
N THR A 183 6.21 7.35 12.30
CA THR A 183 5.44 7.25 13.59
C THR A 183 6.34 6.92 14.75
#